data_c81d7a626e832d69df30d16fcfd78cf3
#
_entry.id   c81d7a626e832d69df30d16fcfd78cf3
#
_cell.length_a   1.000
_cell.length_b   1.000
_cell.length_c   1.000
_cell.angle_alpha   90.00
_cell.angle_beta   90.00
_cell.angle_gamma   90.00
#
_symmetry.space_group_name_H-M   'P 1'
#
loop_
_entity.id
_entity.type
_entity.pdbx_description
1 polymer ?
#
loop_
_entity_poly.entity_id
_entity_poly.type
_entity_poly.pdbx_seq_one_letter_code
_entity_poly.pdbx_strand_id
1 'polypeptide(L)'
;MKILNHLKMIALAVLSLVAANVLAADPPTLRIGYQKSSVSMVLAREHKLFEAALPGTQVQWTEFLGGPPLIEALNAGSLDIGNIGDIPPIFAQAAGIELQYIAVEPNEGKNEAVLVPNTSTIQSVAELKGKRVALLKGSSSHNLFLKSLLRAGLQWKDVNVVYLSPSDGRAAFEQGKVDAWVIWDPYYSAAVVDGAARVLGTGEGLNPAGSFFVASSAFARQNPQAVATILQTLAKAQRLSLDQPEDSIALMAKTLGLPPAVVKRYFEHRSPEPIRPLQASDIATQQRTADLFFANALIPKKIDVQQVVFKAP
;
A
#
# COMPACT_ATOMS: atom_id res chain seq x y z
N MET A 1 32.46 66.34 -13.08
CA MET A 1 31.95 65.31 -14.03
C MET A 1 32.54 63.91 -13.88
N LYS A 2 33.81 63.71 -13.57
CA LYS A 2 34.43 62.40 -13.45
C LYS A 2 33.95 61.60 -12.18
N ILE A 3 33.69 62.25 -11.05
CA ILE A 3 33.28 61.62 -9.80
C ILE A 3 31.85 61.06 -9.90
N LEU A 4 30.96 61.73 -10.62
CA LEU A 4 29.57 61.33 -10.82
C LEU A 4 29.42 60.03 -11.67
N ASN A 5 30.35 59.81 -12.61
CA ASN A 5 30.40 58.63 -13.45
C ASN A 5 30.93 57.40 -12.69
N HIS A 6 31.87 57.57 -11.73
CA HIS A 6 32.36 56.48 -10.89
C HIS A 6 31.29 56.01 -9.89
N LEU A 7 30.49 56.91 -9.35
CA LEU A 7 29.36 56.52 -8.46
C LEU A 7 28.26 55.76 -9.22
N LYS A 8 28.00 56.10 -10.49
CA LYS A 8 27.01 55.38 -11.32
C LYS A 8 27.52 53.96 -11.69
N MET A 9 28.81 53.81 -11.97
CA MET A 9 29.40 52.50 -12.27
C MET A 9 29.44 51.59 -11.04
N ILE A 10 29.70 52.13 -9.84
CA ILE A 10 29.67 51.37 -8.61
C ILE A 10 28.23 50.95 -8.25
N ALA A 11 27.24 51.82 -8.43
CA ALA A 11 25.83 51.51 -8.20
C ALA A 11 25.31 50.44 -9.19
N LEU A 12 25.76 50.44 -10.44
CA LEU A 12 25.40 49.38 -11.40
C LEU A 12 26.07 48.05 -11.10
N ALA A 13 27.29 48.04 -10.60
CA ALA A 13 28.03 46.84 -10.22
C ALA A 13 27.42 46.18 -8.94
N VAL A 14 26.93 47.01 -7.98
CA VAL A 14 26.28 46.49 -6.77
C VAL A 14 24.88 45.92 -7.11
N LEU A 15 24.15 46.55 -8.04
CA LEU A 15 22.84 46.04 -8.50
C LEU A 15 22.97 44.69 -9.25
N SER A 16 24.07 44.46 -9.99
CA SER A 16 24.34 43.22 -10.69
C SER A 16 24.80 42.10 -9.76
N LEU A 17 25.41 42.39 -8.59
CA LEU A 17 25.78 41.40 -7.61
C LEU A 17 24.58 40.90 -6.72
N VAL A 18 23.54 41.72 -6.58
CA VAL A 18 22.31 41.34 -5.85
C VAL A 18 21.39 40.47 -6.69
N ALA A 19 21.50 40.50 -8.03
CA ALA A 19 20.70 39.68 -8.93
C ALA A 19 21.22 38.23 -9.09
N ALA A 20 22.38 37.90 -8.54
CA ALA A 20 23.04 36.59 -8.77
C ALA A 20 22.80 35.56 -7.65
N ASN A 21 22.05 35.90 -6.60
CA ASN A 21 21.67 34.97 -5.56
C ASN A 21 20.15 34.69 -5.57
N VAL A 22 19.58 34.39 -6.73
CA VAL A 22 18.44 33.50 -6.76
C VAL A 22 19.03 32.12 -6.47
N LEU A 23 19.13 31.78 -5.19
CA LEU A 23 19.30 30.40 -4.76
C LEU A 23 18.20 29.65 -5.48
N ALA A 24 18.56 28.84 -6.49
CA ALA A 24 17.61 27.91 -7.09
C ALA A 24 17.09 27.09 -5.91
N ALA A 25 15.85 27.34 -5.52
CA ALA A 25 15.21 26.52 -4.50
C ALA A 25 15.32 25.07 -4.99
N ASP A 26 15.71 24.17 -4.10
CA ASP A 26 15.73 22.78 -4.46
C ASP A 26 14.38 22.38 -5.07
N PRO A 27 14.37 21.60 -6.15
CA PRO A 27 13.12 21.20 -6.76
C PRO A 27 12.23 20.52 -5.71
N PRO A 28 10.91 20.78 -5.75
CA PRO A 28 10.00 20.12 -4.81
C PRO A 28 10.18 18.59 -4.91
N THR A 29 10.19 17.91 -3.78
CA THR A 29 10.38 16.46 -3.72
C THR A 29 9.05 15.79 -3.42
N LEU A 30 8.73 14.72 -4.17
CA LEU A 30 7.63 13.80 -3.89
C LEU A 30 8.22 12.48 -3.41
N ARG A 31 7.98 12.12 -2.15
CA ARG A 31 8.50 10.90 -1.51
C ARG A 31 7.39 9.84 -1.48
N ILE A 32 7.62 8.75 -2.18
CA ILE A 32 6.63 7.70 -2.43
C ILE A 32 7.05 6.41 -1.75
N GLY A 33 6.21 5.91 -0.84
CA GLY A 33 6.31 4.55 -0.31
C GLY A 33 5.52 3.57 -1.16
N TYR A 34 6.13 2.45 -1.56
CA TYR A 34 5.42 1.44 -2.34
C TYR A 34 5.70 0.03 -1.85
N GLN A 35 4.81 -0.88 -2.20
CA GLN A 35 4.95 -2.32 -1.97
C GLN A 35 4.97 -3.06 -3.31
N LYS A 36 5.70 -4.16 -3.39
CA LYS A 36 5.72 -5.04 -4.58
C LYS A 36 4.34 -5.60 -4.95
N SER A 37 3.41 -5.59 -4.00
CA SER A 37 2.01 -5.95 -4.19
C SER A 37 1.16 -4.91 -4.94
N SER A 38 1.68 -3.70 -5.21
CA SER A 38 0.96 -2.70 -5.99
C SER A 38 1.48 -2.65 -7.41
N VAL A 39 0.77 -3.29 -8.34
CA VAL A 39 1.13 -3.29 -9.77
C VAL A 39 1.16 -1.87 -10.31
N SER A 40 0.16 -1.04 -9.98
CA SER A 40 0.09 0.34 -10.44
C SER A 40 1.29 1.17 -9.99
N MET A 41 1.75 1.02 -8.74
CA MET A 41 2.94 1.73 -8.24
C MET A 41 4.23 1.24 -8.91
N VAL A 42 4.39 -0.08 -9.08
CA VAL A 42 5.56 -0.64 -9.77
C VAL A 42 5.61 -0.17 -11.21
N LEU A 43 4.49 -0.23 -11.95
CA LEU A 43 4.43 0.25 -13.34
C LEU A 43 4.66 1.76 -13.42
N ALA A 44 4.09 2.55 -12.50
CA ALA A 44 4.32 3.99 -12.44
C ALA A 44 5.80 4.33 -12.27
N ARG A 45 6.52 3.59 -11.41
CA ARG A 45 7.95 3.75 -11.18
C ARG A 45 8.77 3.36 -12.42
N GLU A 46 8.54 2.17 -12.97
CA GLU A 46 9.31 1.64 -14.09
C GLU A 46 9.14 2.49 -15.37
N HIS A 47 7.93 3.02 -15.59
CA HIS A 47 7.64 3.91 -16.71
C HIS A 47 7.85 5.40 -16.40
N LYS A 48 8.36 5.76 -15.21
CA LYS A 48 8.61 7.14 -14.76
C LYS A 48 7.38 8.05 -14.93
N LEU A 49 6.19 7.53 -14.60
CA LEU A 49 4.94 8.23 -14.89
C LEU A 49 4.74 9.44 -13.98
N PHE A 50 5.21 9.41 -12.74
CA PHE A 50 5.14 10.55 -11.83
C PHE A 50 6.13 11.65 -12.23
N GLU A 51 7.34 11.27 -12.64
CA GLU A 51 8.35 12.20 -13.14
C GLU A 51 7.85 12.94 -14.40
N ALA A 52 7.15 12.23 -15.28
CA ALA A 52 6.54 12.81 -16.47
C ALA A 52 5.33 13.71 -16.16
N ALA A 53 4.53 13.36 -15.13
CA ALA A 53 3.32 14.09 -14.78
C ALA A 53 3.58 15.32 -13.89
N LEU A 54 4.73 15.37 -13.20
CA LEU A 54 5.13 16.43 -12.27
C LEU A 54 6.50 17.00 -12.67
N PRO A 55 6.59 17.69 -13.81
CA PRO A 55 7.87 18.22 -14.29
C PRO A 55 8.47 19.21 -13.27
N GLY A 56 9.77 19.09 -13.04
CA GLY A 56 10.49 19.89 -12.04
C GLY A 56 10.38 19.37 -10.60
N THR A 57 9.67 18.24 -10.38
CA THR A 57 9.62 17.58 -9.08
C THR A 57 10.58 16.39 -9.04
N GLN A 58 11.40 16.32 -8.00
CA GLN A 58 12.23 15.14 -7.75
C GLN A 58 11.34 14.03 -7.15
N VAL A 59 11.23 12.89 -7.82
CA VAL A 59 10.47 11.73 -7.30
C VAL A 59 11.42 10.74 -6.63
N GLN A 60 11.14 10.43 -5.37
CA GLN A 60 11.92 9.47 -4.58
C GLN A 60 11.03 8.28 -4.21
N TRP A 61 11.53 7.07 -4.45
CA TRP A 61 10.80 5.83 -4.21
C TRP A 61 11.46 5.02 -3.10
N THR A 62 10.66 4.56 -2.14
CA THR A 62 11.10 3.67 -1.06
C THR A 62 10.22 2.44 -1.01
N GLU A 63 10.83 1.26 -1.07
CA GLU A 63 10.14 -0.03 -0.99
C GLU A 63 9.87 -0.43 0.46
N PHE A 64 8.68 -0.97 0.71
CA PHE A 64 8.27 -1.52 2.00
C PHE A 64 7.73 -2.95 1.85
N LEU A 65 8.02 -3.80 2.82
CA LEU A 65 7.54 -5.19 2.84
C LEU A 65 6.06 -5.33 3.24
N GLY A 66 5.43 -4.24 3.71
CA GLY A 66 4.04 -4.23 4.14
C GLY A 66 3.58 -2.85 4.59
N GLY A 67 2.28 -2.70 4.85
CA GLY A 67 1.66 -1.43 5.21
C GLY A 67 2.11 -0.83 6.55
N PRO A 68 2.25 -1.59 7.64
CA PRO A 68 2.64 -1.05 8.93
C PRO A 68 3.94 -0.25 8.91
N PRO A 69 5.09 -0.76 8.42
CA PRO A 69 6.32 0.03 8.34
C PRO A 69 6.22 1.23 7.39
N LEU A 70 5.39 1.17 6.35
CA LEU A 70 5.13 2.31 5.48
C LEU A 70 4.40 3.43 6.24
N ILE A 71 3.41 3.09 7.06
CA ILE A 71 2.70 4.06 7.92
C ILE A 71 3.65 4.73 8.92
N GLU A 72 4.58 3.97 9.50
CA GLU A 72 5.59 4.53 10.40
C GLU A 72 6.47 5.57 9.68
N ALA A 73 6.91 5.27 8.46
CA ALA A 73 7.69 6.19 7.63
C ALA A 73 6.87 7.43 7.20
N LEU A 74 5.57 7.26 6.90
CA LEU A 74 4.66 8.37 6.61
C LEU A 74 4.50 9.28 7.83
N ASN A 75 4.30 8.70 9.01
CA ASN A 75 4.17 9.43 10.29
C ASN A 75 5.46 10.17 10.67
N ALA A 76 6.62 9.58 10.38
CA ALA A 76 7.93 10.22 10.59
C ALA A 76 8.23 11.35 9.59
N GLY A 77 7.33 11.63 8.63
CA GLY A 77 7.53 12.63 7.60
C GLY A 77 8.54 12.24 6.52
N SER A 78 8.92 10.97 6.45
CA SER A 78 9.84 10.45 5.43
C SER A 78 9.15 10.14 4.10
N LEU A 79 7.81 10.11 4.08
CA LEU A 79 6.98 9.87 2.90
C LEU A 79 5.88 10.94 2.81
N ASP A 80 5.46 11.21 1.58
CA ASP A 80 4.33 12.06 1.26
C ASP A 80 3.09 11.24 0.92
N ILE A 81 3.27 10.15 0.17
CA ILE A 81 2.21 9.22 -0.24
C ILE A 81 2.68 7.76 -0.15
N GLY A 82 1.71 6.84 -0.14
CA GLY A 82 2.00 5.41 -0.25
C GLY A 82 0.77 4.57 -0.54
N ASN A 83 1.00 3.29 -0.95
CA ASN A 83 -0.07 2.31 -1.09
C ASN A 83 -0.04 1.31 0.06
N ILE A 84 -1.21 0.98 0.60
CA ILE A 84 -1.39 0.11 1.76
C ILE A 84 -2.69 -0.71 1.65
N GLY A 85 -2.78 -1.80 2.41
CA GLY A 85 -4.03 -2.53 2.57
C GLY A 85 -5.05 -1.78 3.44
N ASP A 86 -6.15 -2.43 3.75
CA ASP A 86 -7.28 -1.86 4.49
C ASP A 86 -7.00 -1.64 6.00
N ILE A 87 -6.15 -2.43 6.62
CA ILE A 87 -5.91 -2.38 8.06
C ILE A 87 -4.88 -1.36 8.53
N PRO A 88 -3.73 -1.14 7.85
CA PRO A 88 -2.74 -0.18 8.31
C PRO A 88 -3.30 1.22 8.61
N PRO A 89 -4.20 1.82 7.79
CA PRO A 89 -4.73 3.14 8.08
C PRO A 89 -5.72 3.15 9.26
N ILE A 90 -6.42 2.03 9.53
CA ILE A 90 -7.27 1.87 10.72
C ILE A 90 -6.41 1.91 11.99
N PHE A 91 -5.29 1.17 12.00
CA PHE A 91 -4.34 1.20 13.13
C PHE A 91 -3.71 2.56 13.29
N ALA A 92 -3.34 3.21 12.19
CA ALA A 92 -2.79 4.56 12.18
C ALA A 92 -3.76 5.57 12.85
N GLN A 93 -5.00 5.60 12.40
CA GLN A 93 -6.02 6.50 12.94
C GLN A 93 -6.31 6.19 14.42
N ALA A 94 -6.36 4.90 14.80
CA ALA A 94 -6.53 4.49 16.19
C ALA A 94 -5.34 4.91 17.08
N ALA A 95 -4.14 5.00 16.51
CA ALA A 95 -2.93 5.50 17.18
C ALA A 95 -2.82 7.05 17.17
N GLY A 96 -3.71 7.75 16.45
CA GLY A 96 -3.68 9.22 16.33
C GLY A 96 -2.72 9.74 15.25
N ILE A 97 -2.28 8.89 14.33
CA ILE A 97 -1.45 9.28 13.19
C ILE A 97 -2.30 10.01 12.16
N GLU A 98 -1.82 11.16 11.71
CA GLU A 98 -2.49 12.01 10.73
C GLU A 98 -2.16 11.58 9.30
N LEU A 99 -3.12 10.95 8.64
CA LEU A 99 -3.07 10.62 7.21
C LEU A 99 -4.40 10.92 6.54
N GLN A 100 -4.43 10.87 5.21
CA GLN A 100 -5.66 10.94 4.43
C GLN A 100 -5.72 9.84 3.39
N TYR A 101 -6.87 9.20 3.27
CA TYR A 101 -7.17 8.32 2.14
C TYR A 101 -7.38 9.18 0.89
N ILE A 102 -6.58 8.98 -0.15
CA ILE A 102 -6.67 9.74 -1.39
C ILE A 102 -7.30 8.93 -2.53
N ALA A 103 -7.13 7.61 -2.54
CA ALA A 103 -7.75 6.72 -3.53
C ALA A 103 -7.95 5.31 -2.98
N VAL A 104 -8.78 4.55 -3.66
CA VAL A 104 -8.97 3.11 -3.48
C VAL A 104 -8.68 2.36 -4.79
N GLU A 105 -8.00 1.23 -4.69
CA GLU A 105 -7.92 0.18 -5.69
C GLU A 105 -8.88 -0.92 -5.23
N PRO A 106 -10.04 -1.10 -5.87
CA PRO A 106 -11.03 -2.09 -5.50
C PRO A 106 -10.46 -3.51 -5.55
N ASN A 107 -10.97 -4.39 -4.68
CA ASN A 107 -10.47 -5.73 -4.50
C ASN A 107 -11.64 -6.71 -4.29
N GLU A 108 -11.60 -7.84 -4.97
CA GLU A 108 -12.59 -8.91 -4.88
C GLU A 108 -12.22 -9.98 -3.83
N GLY A 109 -11.10 -9.80 -3.12
CA GLY A 109 -10.63 -10.74 -2.10
C GLY A 109 -9.86 -11.94 -2.65
N LYS A 110 -9.53 -11.97 -3.94
CA LYS A 110 -8.78 -13.05 -4.59
C LYS A 110 -7.28 -12.98 -4.33
N ASN A 111 -6.76 -11.81 -4.03
CA ASN A 111 -5.32 -11.52 -3.93
C ASN A 111 -4.71 -11.80 -2.55
N GLU A 112 -5.48 -12.39 -1.65
CA GLU A 112 -5.06 -12.80 -0.31
C GLU A 112 -5.59 -14.17 0.04
N ALA A 113 -4.81 -14.97 0.76
CA ALA A 113 -5.23 -16.32 1.12
C ALA A 113 -4.75 -16.74 2.51
N VAL A 114 -5.51 -17.66 3.11
CA VAL A 114 -5.07 -18.54 4.18
C VAL A 114 -4.46 -19.77 3.51
N LEU A 115 -3.18 -19.99 3.73
CA LEU A 115 -2.39 -21.06 3.14
C LEU A 115 -2.08 -22.13 4.18
N VAL A 116 -2.07 -23.38 3.76
CA VAL A 116 -1.53 -24.52 4.53
C VAL A 116 -0.49 -25.25 3.67
N PRO A 117 0.48 -25.95 4.27
CA PRO A 117 1.41 -26.79 3.52
C PRO A 117 0.66 -27.74 2.58
N ASN A 118 1.19 -27.99 1.41
CA ASN A 118 0.54 -28.88 0.44
C ASN A 118 0.30 -30.29 1.00
N THR A 119 1.14 -30.72 1.93
CA THR A 119 1.05 -32.01 2.65
C THR A 119 0.14 -31.96 3.88
N SER A 120 -0.43 -30.80 4.24
CA SER A 120 -1.26 -30.64 5.44
C SER A 120 -2.57 -31.40 5.32
N THR A 121 -3.01 -32.00 6.42
CA THR A 121 -4.33 -32.67 6.55
C THR A 121 -5.47 -31.68 6.85
N ILE A 122 -5.17 -30.43 7.17
CA ILE A 122 -6.16 -29.38 7.50
C ILE A 122 -6.97 -29.06 6.23
N GLN A 123 -8.28 -29.24 6.25
CA GLN A 123 -9.15 -29.05 5.08
C GLN A 123 -10.04 -27.81 5.18
N SER A 124 -10.19 -27.20 6.36
CA SER A 124 -11.04 -26.05 6.58
C SER A 124 -10.44 -25.06 7.59
N VAL A 125 -10.89 -23.80 7.54
CA VAL A 125 -10.49 -22.79 8.53
C VAL A 125 -10.91 -23.20 9.96
N ALA A 126 -12.00 -23.93 10.12
CA ALA A 126 -12.44 -24.41 11.42
C ALA A 126 -11.40 -25.34 12.10
N GLU A 127 -10.63 -26.09 11.31
CA GLU A 127 -9.58 -26.98 11.80
C GLU A 127 -8.30 -26.25 12.24
N LEU A 128 -8.25 -24.93 12.04
CA LEU A 128 -7.16 -24.08 12.56
C LEU A 128 -7.27 -23.82 14.07
N LYS A 129 -8.34 -24.29 14.75
CA LYS A 129 -8.45 -24.19 16.20
C LYS A 129 -7.25 -24.81 16.89
N GLY A 130 -6.59 -24.04 17.76
CA GLY A 130 -5.36 -24.44 18.48
C GLY A 130 -4.08 -24.47 17.62
N LYS A 131 -4.17 -24.19 16.32
CA LYS A 131 -3.02 -24.20 15.39
C LYS A 131 -2.24 -22.90 15.45
N ARG A 132 -0.97 -22.94 15.01
CA ARG A 132 -0.09 -21.78 14.88
C ARG A 132 -0.28 -21.19 13.49
N VAL A 133 -0.65 -19.93 13.43
CA VAL A 133 -0.95 -19.23 12.17
C VAL A 133 -0.08 -17.97 12.05
N ALA A 134 0.77 -17.92 11.03
CA ALA A 134 1.61 -16.76 10.76
C ALA A 134 0.84 -15.70 9.97
N LEU A 135 1.01 -14.45 10.34
CA LEU A 135 0.59 -13.27 9.57
C LEU A 135 1.33 -12.01 10.04
N LEU A 136 1.30 -10.95 9.22
CA LEU A 136 1.82 -9.65 9.63
C LEU A 136 0.76 -8.88 10.42
N LYS A 137 1.08 -8.49 11.67
CA LYS A 137 0.18 -7.71 12.53
C LYS A 137 -0.18 -6.38 11.86
N GLY A 138 -1.47 -6.03 11.84
CA GLY A 138 -1.94 -4.77 11.30
C GLY A 138 -1.91 -4.68 9.77
N SER A 139 -1.76 -5.80 9.05
CA SER A 139 -1.88 -5.89 7.59
C SER A 139 -3.29 -6.33 7.16
N SER A 140 -3.57 -6.31 5.85
CA SER A 140 -4.80 -6.86 5.28
C SER A 140 -4.99 -8.35 5.60
N SER A 141 -3.90 -9.14 5.67
CA SER A 141 -3.96 -10.53 6.12
C SER A 141 -4.54 -10.68 7.54
N HIS A 142 -4.35 -9.68 8.41
CA HIS A 142 -4.98 -9.67 9.73
C HIS A 142 -6.50 -9.58 9.61
N ASN A 143 -7.02 -8.76 8.69
CA ASN A 143 -8.46 -8.66 8.39
C ASN A 143 -9.01 -9.93 7.76
N LEU A 144 -8.33 -10.44 6.71
CA LEU A 144 -8.71 -11.70 6.07
C LEU A 144 -8.86 -12.81 7.11
N PHE A 145 -7.85 -12.97 7.99
CA PHE A 145 -7.87 -14.03 8.95
C PHE A 145 -8.97 -13.88 10.01
N LEU A 146 -9.16 -12.66 10.55
CA LEU A 146 -10.26 -12.39 11.49
C LEU A 146 -11.62 -12.73 10.88
N LYS A 147 -11.90 -12.25 9.66
CA LYS A 147 -13.17 -12.53 8.98
C LYS A 147 -13.33 -14.03 8.66
N SER A 148 -12.25 -14.69 8.28
CA SER A 148 -12.26 -16.13 8.00
C SER A 148 -12.57 -16.96 9.26
N LEU A 149 -11.98 -16.61 10.41
CA LEU A 149 -12.27 -17.24 11.69
C LEU A 149 -13.74 -17.07 12.09
N LEU A 150 -14.24 -15.84 12.04
CA LEU A 150 -15.64 -15.55 12.40
C LEU A 150 -16.64 -16.29 11.50
N ARG A 151 -16.36 -16.37 10.20
CA ARG A 151 -17.17 -17.15 9.25
C ARG A 151 -17.14 -18.66 9.56
N ALA A 152 -16.02 -19.15 10.10
CA ALA A 152 -15.86 -20.54 10.54
C ALA A 152 -16.38 -20.80 11.96
N GLY A 153 -16.99 -19.82 12.64
CA GLY A 153 -17.49 -19.93 14.00
C GLY A 153 -16.39 -19.92 15.08
N LEU A 154 -15.18 -19.46 14.73
CA LEU A 154 -14.06 -19.34 15.64
C LEU A 154 -13.86 -17.87 16.08
N GLN A 155 -13.21 -17.71 17.22
CA GLN A 155 -12.75 -16.41 17.73
C GLN A 155 -11.23 -16.28 17.59
N TRP A 156 -10.73 -15.05 17.65
CA TRP A 156 -9.28 -14.78 17.57
C TRP A 156 -8.46 -15.58 18.58
N LYS A 157 -8.97 -15.72 19.80
CA LYS A 157 -8.33 -16.48 20.89
C LYS A 157 -8.29 -18.00 20.67
N ASP A 158 -9.05 -18.53 19.72
CA ASP A 158 -9.10 -19.98 19.44
C ASP A 158 -7.90 -20.47 18.64
N VAL A 159 -7.04 -19.57 18.17
CA VAL A 159 -5.84 -19.86 17.37
C VAL A 159 -4.59 -19.23 18.00
N ASN A 160 -3.43 -19.80 17.72
CA ASN A 160 -2.15 -19.26 18.17
C ASN A 160 -1.53 -18.43 17.04
N VAL A 161 -1.83 -17.12 17.03
CA VAL A 161 -1.31 -16.22 15.99
C VAL A 161 0.15 -15.88 16.27
N VAL A 162 1.00 -16.06 15.25
CA VAL A 162 2.43 -15.73 15.26
C VAL A 162 2.65 -14.54 14.32
N TYR A 163 3.02 -13.40 14.88
CA TYR A 163 3.25 -12.19 14.10
C TYR A 163 4.64 -12.19 13.49
N LEU A 164 4.70 -12.31 12.16
CA LEU A 164 5.92 -12.37 11.38
C LEU A 164 5.85 -11.45 10.16
N SER A 165 7.02 -10.99 9.69
CA SER A 165 7.14 -10.34 8.39
C SER A 165 6.80 -11.34 7.26
N PRO A 166 6.48 -10.91 6.03
CA PRO A 166 6.23 -11.85 4.93
C PRO A 166 7.35 -12.85 4.70
N SER A 167 8.61 -12.42 4.74
CA SER A 167 9.79 -13.28 4.56
C SER A 167 9.96 -14.29 5.70
N ASP A 168 9.85 -13.83 6.96
CA ASP A 168 9.96 -14.70 8.13
C ASP A 168 8.78 -15.66 8.21
N GLY A 169 7.58 -15.18 7.84
CA GLY A 169 6.36 -16.00 7.74
C GLY A 169 6.53 -17.13 6.73
N ARG A 170 7.11 -16.82 5.55
CA ARG A 170 7.45 -17.83 4.55
C ARG A 170 8.42 -18.87 5.09
N ALA A 171 9.52 -18.43 5.68
CA ALA A 171 10.54 -19.32 6.23
C ALA A 171 9.97 -20.20 7.35
N ALA A 172 9.17 -19.64 8.26
CA ALA A 172 8.53 -20.41 9.34
C ALA A 172 7.53 -21.45 8.79
N PHE A 173 6.79 -21.07 7.74
CA PHE A 173 5.83 -21.95 7.08
C PHE A 173 6.52 -23.15 6.39
N GLU A 174 7.55 -22.90 5.60
CA GLU A 174 8.30 -23.96 4.91
C GLU A 174 9.05 -24.91 5.87
N GLN A 175 9.47 -24.38 7.04
CA GLN A 175 10.11 -25.19 8.09
C GLN A 175 9.11 -25.92 9.01
N GLY A 176 7.78 -25.80 8.79
CA GLY A 176 6.75 -26.40 9.64
C GLY A 176 6.69 -25.81 11.06
N LYS A 177 7.22 -24.60 11.27
CA LYS A 177 7.14 -23.87 12.55
C LYS A 177 5.76 -23.27 12.79
N VAL A 178 5.00 -23.06 11.74
CA VAL A 178 3.59 -22.68 11.76
C VAL A 178 2.77 -23.63 10.91
N ASP A 179 1.50 -23.78 11.24
CA ASP A 179 0.59 -24.75 10.60
C ASP A 179 -0.16 -24.10 9.42
N ALA A 180 -0.27 -22.77 9.40
CA ALA A 180 -0.84 -21.98 8.32
C ALA A 180 -0.14 -20.63 8.19
N TRP A 181 -0.28 -20.02 7.01
CA TRP A 181 0.25 -18.69 6.71
C TRP A 181 -0.81 -17.86 5.99
N VAL A 182 -1.11 -16.67 6.49
CA VAL A 182 -2.06 -15.74 5.87
C VAL A 182 -1.28 -14.62 5.22
N ILE A 183 -1.44 -14.50 3.90
CA ILE A 183 -0.57 -13.64 3.10
C ILE A 183 -1.26 -13.17 1.81
N TRP A 184 -0.74 -12.11 1.23
CA TRP A 184 -1.18 -11.50 -0.03
C TRP A 184 -0.20 -11.75 -1.18
N ASP A 185 -0.64 -11.43 -2.39
CA ASP A 185 0.20 -11.49 -3.59
C ASP A 185 1.33 -10.44 -3.58
N PRO A 186 2.49 -10.75 -4.18
CA PRO A 186 2.81 -11.96 -4.93
C PRO A 186 3.27 -13.15 -4.09
N TYR A 187 3.40 -13.01 -2.77
CA TYR A 187 3.87 -14.09 -1.87
C TYR A 187 2.95 -15.31 -1.90
N TYR A 188 1.63 -15.06 -1.90
CA TYR A 188 0.60 -16.08 -2.04
C TYR A 188 0.78 -16.88 -3.33
N SER A 189 0.80 -16.21 -4.48
CA SER A 189 0.98 -16.86 -5.77
C SER A 189 2.31 -17.60 -5.86
N ALA A 190 3.39 -17.06 -5.32
CA ALA A 190 4.68 -17.73 -5.29
C ALA A 190 4.62 -19.06 -4.51
N ALA A 191 4.05 -19.05 -3.30
CA ALA A 191 3.94 -20.26 -2.48
C ALA A 191 3.08 -21.37 -3.10
N VAL A 192 2.08 -20.99 -3.91
CA VAL A 192 1.23 -21.96 -4.60
C VAL A 192 1.89 -22.49 -5.86
N VAL A 193 2.52 -21.61 -6.66
CA VAL A 193 3.15 -22.01 -7.94
C VAL A 193 4.37 -22.91 -7.71
N ASP A 194 5.14 -22.69 -6.65
CA ASP A 194 6.30 -23.55 -6.33
C ASP A 194 5.89 -24.85 -5.60
N GLY A 195 4.59 -25.07 -5.35
CA GLY A 195 4.05 -26.28 -4.77
C GLY A 195 4.23 -26.40 -3.25
N ALA A 196 4.71 -25.35 -2.57
CA ALA A 196 4.89 -25.36 -1.12
C ALA A 196 3.55 -25.31 -0.37
N ALA A 197 2.54 -24.65 -0.95
CA ALA A 197 1.27 -24.37 -0.30
C ALA A 197 0.06 -24.71 -1.15
N ARG A 198 -1.05 -25.01 -0.48
CA ARG A 198 -2.40 -24.97 -1.05
C ARG A 198 -3.28 -23.96 -0.32
N VAL A 199 -4.27 -23.44 -1.03
CA VAL A 199 -5.23 -22.49 -0.51
C VAL A 199 -6.26 -23.20 0.37
N LEU A 200 -6.45 -22.71 1.59
CA LEU A 200 -7.51 -23.12 2.50
C LEU A 200 -8.74 -22.22 2.37
N GLY A 201 -8.52 -20.95 2.06
CA GLY A 201 -9.57 -19.96 1.79
C GLY A 201 -8.98 -18.64 1.33
N THR A 202 -9.79 -17.86 0.60
CA THR A 202 -9.47 -16.50 0.14
C THR A 202 -10.36 -15.47 0.79
N GLY A 203 -10.18 -14.19 0.46
CA GLY A 203 -11.04 -13.09 0.89
C GLY A 203 -12.35 -12.98 0.11
N GLU A 204 -12.61 -13.85 -0.87
CA GLU A 204 -13.86 -13.82 -1.65
C GLU A 204 -15.09 -14.01 -0.76
N GLY A 205 -16.07 -13.13 -0.97
CA GLY A 205 -17.29 -13.12 -0.16
C GLY A 205 -17.11 -12.63 1.29
N LEU A 206 -15.92 -12.12 1.65
CA LEU A 206 -15.67 -11.49 2.95
C LEU A 206 -15.72 -9.95 2.89
N ASN A 207 -16.13 -9.38 1.75
CA ASN A 207 -16.26 -7.94 1.51
C ASN A 207 -14.97 -7.17 1.93
N PRO A 208 -13.85 -7.38 1.23
CA PRO A 208 -12.65 -6.58 1.47
C PRO A 208 -12.92 -5.12 1.10
N ALA A 209 -12.27 -4.19 1.81
CA ALA A 209 -12.41 -2.77 1.51
C ALA A 209 -11.58 -2.33 0.29
N GLY A 210 -10.63 -3.14 -0.14
CA GLY A 210 -9.67 -2.83 -1.19
C GLY A 210 -8.30 -2.44 -0.65
N SER A 211 -7.42 -2.05 -1.55
CA SER A 211 -6.15 -1.41 -1.21
C SER A 211 -6.30 0.11 -1.31
N PHE A 212 -5.62 0.84 -0.44
CA PHE A 212 -5.74 2.29 -0.40
C PHE A 212 -4.43 2.97 -0.79
N PHE A 213 -4.58 4.13 -1.41
CA PHE A 213 -3.51 5.11 -1.50
C PHE A 213 -3.76 6.17 -0.42
N VAL A 214 -2.73 6.45 0.34
CA VAL A 214 -2.77 7.43 1.43
C VAL A 214 -1.73 8.50 1.23
N ALA A 215 -2.01 9.67 1.77
CA ALA A 215 -1.06 10.77 1.85
C ALA A 215 -0.89 11.20 3.31
N SER A 216 0.27 11.79 3.65
CA SER A 216 0.37 12.54 4.89
C SER A 216 -0.62 13.71 4.87
N SER A 217 -1.26 13.99 6.00
CA SER A 217 -2.25 15.09 6.07
C SER A 217 -1.64 16.45 5.71
N ALA A 218 -0.35 16.65 6.04
CA ALA A 218 0.37 17.86 5.68
C ALA A 218 0.52 18.00 4.17
N PHE A 219 1.00 16.94 3.48
CA PHE A 219 1.16 16.94 2.03
C PHE A 219 -0.18 17.16 1.31
N ALA A 220 -1.22 16.42 1.70
CA ALA A 220 -2.52 16.51 1.06
C ALA A 220 -3.15 17.90 1.17
N ARG A 221 -3.01 18.56 2.33
CA ARG A 221 -3.50 19.94 2.54
C ARG A 221 -2.71 20.98 1.77
N GLN A 222 -1.38 20.84 1.71
CA GLN A 222 -0.50 21.82 1.07
C GLN A 222 -0.45 21.67 -0.46
N ASN A 223 -0.70 20.47 -0.98
CA ASN A 223 -0.52 20.13 -2.38
C ASN A 223 -1.75 19.46 -3.02
N PRO A 224 -2.97 20.00 -2.91
CA PRO A 224 -4.18 19.34 -3.40
C PRO A 224 -4.16 19.10 -4.91
N GLN A 225 -3.51 19.97 -5.69
CA GLN A 225 -3.33 19.79 -7.13
C GLN A 225 -2.39 18.62 -7.45
N ALA A 226 -1.32 18.46 -6.67
CA ALA A 226 -0.42 17.31 -6.81
C ALA A 226 -1.16 16.00 -6.50
N VAL A 227 -2.04 15.98 -5.49
CA VAL A 227 -2.89 14.80 -5.21
C VAL A 227 -3.76 14.46 -6.42
N ALA A 228 -4.39 15.43 -7.08
CA ALA A 228 -5.19 15.19 -8.28
C ALA A 228 -4.33 14.59 -9.43
N THR A 229 -3.13 15.12 -9.65
CA THR A 229 -2.17 14.60 -10.65
C THR A 229 -1.73 13.17 -10.31
N ILE A 230 -1.48 12.89 -9.01
CA ILE A 230 -1.13 11.56 -8.51
C ILE A 230 -2.25 10.56 -8.83
N LEU A 231 -3.51 10.90 -8.56
CA LEU A 231 -4.66 10.04 -8.86
C LEU A 231 -4.76 9.70 -10.34
N GLN A 232 -4.61 10.70 -11.21
CA GLN A 232 -4.61 10.49 -12.67
C GLN A 232 -3.46 9.59 -13.11
N THR A 233 -2.28 9.76 -12.53
CA THR A 233 -1.09 8.97 -12.83
C THR A 233 -1.26 7.51 -12.40
N LEU A 234 -1.83 7.27 -11.22
CA LEU A 234 -2.14 5.92 -10.74
C LEU A 234 -3.18 5.22 -11.64
N ALA A 235 -4.24 5.93 -12.03
CA ALA A 235 -5.23 5.40 -12.96
C ALA A 235 -4.62 5.08 -14.33
N LYS A 236 -3.68 5.91 -14.83
CA LYS A 236 -2.91 5.64 -16.04
C LYS A 236 -2.04 4.39 -15.89
N ALA A 237 -1.32 4.25 -14.78
CA ALA A 237 -0.47 3.09 -14.51
C ALA A 237 -1.29 1.79 -14.44
N GLN A 238 -2.46 1.82 -13.79
CA GLN A 238 -3.35 0.67 -13.75
C GLN A 238 -3.86 0.31 -15.16
N ARG A 239 -4.22 1.30 -15.97
CA ARG A 239 -4.68 1.07 -17.37
C ARG A 239 -3.63 0.36 -18.20
N LEU A 240 -2.34 0.68 -18.04
CA LEU A 240 -1.25 -0.05 -18.71
C LEU A 240 -1.32 -1.55 -18.44
N SER A 241 -1.60 -1.94 -17.19
CA SER A 241 -1.68 -3.36 -16.83
C SER A 241 -2.92 -4.07 -17.36
N LEU A 242 -3.98 -3.32 -17.66
CA LEU A 242 -5.22 -3.86 -18.26
C LEU A 242 -5.15 -3.92 -19.79
N ASP A 243 -4.58 -2.88 -20.41
CA ASP A 243 -4.50 -2.77 -21.88
C ASP A 243 -3.32 -3.60 -22.44
N GLN A 244 -2.25 -3.79 -21.68
CA GLN A 244 -1.02 -4.49 -22.05
C GLN A 244 -0.61 -5.50 -20.98
N PRO A 245 -1.44 -6.53 -20.70
CA PRO A 245 -1.20 -7.45 -19.59
C PRO A 245 0.10 -8.26 -19.75
N GLU A 246 0.42 -8.75 -20.93
CA GLU A 246 1.63 -9.57 -21.15
C GLU A 246 2.91 -8.76 -20.94
N ASP A 247 2.98 -7.54 -21.46
CA ASP A 247 4.13 -6.65 -21.27
C ASP A 247 4.27 -6.26 -19.79
N SER A 248 3.15 -5.99 -19.13
CA SER A 248 3.12 -5.67 -17.69
C SER A 248 3.57 -6.87 -16.85
N ILE A 249 3.13 -8.09 -17.17
CA ILE A 249 3.57 -9.33 -16.52
C ILE A 249 5.09 -9.52 -16.69
N ALA A 250 5.61 -9.36 -17.91
CA ALA A 250 7.02 -9.51 -18.20
C ALA A 250 7.87 -8.49 -17.43
N LEU A 251 7.44 -7.22 -17.42
CA LEU A 251 8.09 -6.15 -16.67
C LEU A 251 8.07 -6.41 -15.17
N MET A 252 6.92 -6.77 -14.61
CA MET A 252 6.76 -7.10 -13.20
C MET A 252 7.63 -8.30 -12.80
N ALA A 253 7.65 -9.38 -13.61
CA ALA A 253 8.46 -10.56 -13.36
C ALA A 253 9.94 -10.19 -13.26
N LYS A 254 10.44 -9.38 -14.19
CA LYS A 254 11.82 -8.86 -14.17
C LYS A 254 12.09 -7.99 -12.95
N THR A 255 11.22 -7.02 -12.67
CA THR A 255 11.39 -6.05 -11.57
C THR A 255 11.32 -6.71 -10.20
N LEU A 256 10.42 -7.68 -10.02
CA LEU A 256 10.23 -8.39 -8.75
C LEU A 256 11.21 -9.56 -8.57
N GLY A 257 11.90 -9.99 -9.64
CA GLY A 257 12.74 -11.19 -9.62
C GLY A 257 11.92 -12.46 -9.43
N LEU A 258 10.69 -12.52 -9.97
CA LEU A 258 9.77 -13.63 -9.82
C LEU A 258 9.56 -14.37 -11.16
N PRO A 259 9.30 -15.69 -11.14
CA PRO A 259 8.89 -16.41 -12.33
C PRO A 259 7.65 -15.80 -13.00
N PRO A 260 7.58 -15.72 -14.33
CA PRO A 260 6.41 -15.19 -15.04
C PRO A 260 5.08 -15.86 -14.64
N ALA A 261 5.10 -17.18 -14.36
CA ALA A 261 3.92 -17.93 -13.91
C ALA A 261 3.35 -17.41 -12.59
N VAL A 262 4.21 -16.98 -11.66
CA VAL A 262 3.80 -16.36 -10.38
C VAL A 262 3.11 -15.03 -10.63
N VAL A 263 3.70 -14.18 -11.48
CA VAL A 263 3.15 -12.87 -11.78
C VAL A 263 1.85 -12.99 -12.58
N LYS A 264 1.77 -13.93 -13.53
CA LYS A 264 0.53 -14.21 -14.26
C LYS A 264 -0.60 -14.58 -13.30
N ARG A 265 -0.37 -15.52 -12.38
CA ARG A 265 -1.35 -15.91 -11.37
C ARG A 265 -1.75 -14.70 -10.49
N TYR A 266 -0.79 -13.88 -10.07
CA TYR A 266 -1.08 -12.66 -9.33
C TYR A 266 -1.99 -11.70 -10.13
N PHE A 267 -1.76 -11.53 -11.43
CA PHE A 267 -2.60 -10.70 -12.29
C PHE A 267 -4.05 -11.22 -12.41
N GLU A 268 -4.26 -12.52 -12.38
CA GLU A 268 -5.59 -13.16 -12.39
C GLU A 268 -6.40 -12.86 -11.12
N HIS A 269 -5.74 -12.50 -10.02
CA HIS A 269 -6.40 -12.17 -8.75
C HIS A 269 -6.79 -10.69 -8.62
N ARG A 270 -6.40 -9.84 -9.58
CA ARG A 270 -6.65 -8.40 -9.49
C ARG A 270 -8.06 -8.07 -9.97
N SER A 271 -8.65 -7.05 -9.36
CA SER A 271 -9.90 -6.47 -9.85
C SER A 271 -9.65 -5.66 -11.12
N PRO A 272 -10.54 -5.74 -12.12
CA PRO A 272 -10.48 -4.86 -13.29
C PRO A 272 -11.01 -3.45 -13.01
N GLU A 273 -11.61 -3.21 -11.84
CA GLU A 273 -12.15 -1.91 -11.49
C GLU A 273 -11.05 -0.84 -11.36
N PRO A 274 -11.31 0.39 -11.85
CA PRO A 274 -10.28 1.44 -11.85
C PRO A 274 -9.97 1.96 -10.46
N ILE A 275 -8.69 2.36 -10.26
CA ILE A 275 -8.29 3.20 -9.13
C ILE A 275 -9.06 4.51 -9.22
N ARG A 276 -9.67 4.92 -8.12
CA ARG A 276 -10.56 6.07 -8.04
C ARG A 276 -10.58 6.70 -6.65
N PRO A 277 -11.05 7.94 -6.49
CA PRO A 277 -11.38 8.49 -5.18
C PRO A 277 -12.37 7.58 -4.43
N LEU A 278 -12.33 7.62 -3.09
CA LEU A 278 -13.23 6.84 -2.26
C LEU A 278 -14.69 7.29 -2.45
N GLN A 279 -15.58 6.32 -2.62
CA GLN A 279 -17.04 6.51 -2.62
C GLN A 279 -17.61 6.22 -1.22
N ALA A 280 -18.84 6.60 -1.00
CA ALA A 280 -19.54 6.35 0.27
C ALA A 280 -19.59 4.86 0.66
N SER A 281 -19.69 3.96 -0.34
CA SER A 281 -19.65 2.51 -0.15
C SER A 281 -18.30 2.00 0.38
N ASP A 282 -17.19 2.58 -0.12
CA ASP A 282 -15.84 2.22 0.31
C ASP A 282 -15.62 2.64 1.76
N ILE A 283 -16.02 3.87 2.07
CA ILE A 283 -15.93 4.43 3.43
C ILE A 283 -16.77 3.60 4.41
N ALA A 284 -17.99 3.24 4.03
CA ALA A 284 -18.86 2.41 4.86
C ALA A 284 -18.26 0.99 5.06
N THR A 285 -17.63 0.42 4.05
CA THR A 285 -16.97 -0.89 4.16
C THR A 285 -15.75 -0.81 5.07
N GLN A 286 -14.93 0.22 4.92
CA GLN A 286 -13.77 0.47 5.77
C GLN A 286 -14.17 0.76 7.22
N GLN A 287 -15.27 1.49 7.43
CA GLN A 287 -15.82 1.74 8.76
C GLN A 287 -16.28 0.44 9.43
N ARG A 288 -17.02 -0.43 8.71
CA ARG A 288 -17.40 -1.75 9.25
C ARG A 288 -16.19 -2.58 9.65
N THR A 289 -15.10 -2.52 8.88
CA THR A 289 -13.84 -3.20 9.22
C THR A 289 -13.22 -2.60 10.49
N ALA A 290 -13.20 -1.29 10.64
CA ALA A 290 -12.72 -0.62 11.85
C ALA A 290 -13.56 -0.99 13.09
N ASP A 291 -14.89 -1.00 12.94
CA ASP A 291 -15.81 -1.40 14.03
C ASP A 291 -15.61 -2.86 14.43
N LEU A 292 -15.38 -3.74 13.45
CA LEU A 292 -15.07 -5.15 13.70
C LEU A 292 -13.78 -5.32 14.50
N PHE A 293 -12.72 -4.58 14.15
CA PHE A 293 -11.45 -4.62 14.88
C PHE A 293 -11.59 -4.07 16.30
N PHE A 294 -12.37 -3.02 16.49
CA PHE A 294 -12.66 -2.50 17.82
C PHE A 294 -13.48 -3.51 18.67
N ALA A 295 -14.51 -4.11 18.08
CA ALA A 295 -15.34 -5.11 18.78
C ALA A 295 -14.56 -6.36 19.22
N ASN A 296 -13.46 -6.70 18.51
CA ASN A 296 -12.57 -7.79 18.85
C ASN A 296 -11.34 -7.35 19.67
N ALA A 297 -11.33 -6.12 20.23
CA ALA A 297 -10.25 -5.54 21.01
C ALA A 297 -8.87 -5.54 20.31
N LEU A 298 -8.88 -5.46 18.97
CA LEU A 298 -7.66 -5.42 18.14
C LEU A 298 -7.15 -3.99 17.91
N ILE A 299 -8.01 -2.98 18.13
CA ILE A 299 -7.65 -1.56 18.22
C ILE A 299 -8.17 -0.98 19.53
N PRO A 300 -7.47 0.03 20.12
CA PRO A 300 -7.77 0.52 21.48
C PRO A 300 -9.01 1.44 21.56
N LYS A 301 -9.43 2.05 20.46
CA LYS A 301 -10.56 3.00 20.43
C LYS A 301 -11.32 2.92 19.12
N LYS A 302 -12.59 3.34 19.15
CA LYS A 302 -13.38 3.57 17.93
C LYS A 302 -12.78 4.72 17.12
N ILE A 303 -12.85 4.60 15.81
CA ILE A 303 -12.44 5.63 14.87
C ILE A 303 -13.60 5.95 13.90
N ASP A 304 -13.52 7.11 13.28
CA ASP A 304 -14.42 7.54 12.20
C ASP A 304 -13.58 7.72 10.93
N VAL A 305 -13.73 6.77 10.01
CA VAL A 305 -12.96 6.74 8.75
C VAL A 305 -13.23 7.97 7.90
N GLN A 306 -14.46 8.53 7.95
CA GLN A 306 -14.84 9.70 7.16
C GLN A 306 -13.97 10.94 7.45
N GLN A 307 -13.45 11.06 8.69
CA GLN A 307 -12.64 12.21 9.11
C GLN A 307 -11.29 12.30 8.38
N VAL A 308 -10.80 11.19 7.85
CA VAL A 308 -9.48 11.11 7.21
C VAL A 308 -9.57 10.80 5.70
N VAL A 309 -10.73 11.07 5.10
CA VAL A 309 -10.90 10.98 3.64
C VAL A 309 -10.57 12.33 3.02
N PHE A 310 -9.66 12.33 2.05
CA PHE A 310 -9.29 13.52 1.29
C PHE A 310 -10.50 14.06 0.53
N LYS A 311 -10.74 15.36 0.66
CA LYS A 311 -11.75 16.10 -0.08
C LYS A 311 -11.00 17.02 -1.06
N ALA A 312 -11.20 16.77 -2.34
CA ALA A 312 -10.71 17.69 -3.35
C ALA A 312 -11.33 19.08 -3.12
N PRO A 313 -10.55 20.17 -3.31
CA PRO A 313 -11.04 21.52 -3.15
C PRO A 313 -12.11 21.91 -4.20
#